data_81a8e71c41a868092b1e4105dc3a9d2f
#
_entry.id   81a8e71c41a868092b1e4105dc3a9d2f
#
_cell.length_a   1.000
_cell.length_b   1.000
_cell.length_c   1.000
_cell.angle_alpha   90.00
_cell.angle_beta   90.00
_cell.angle_gamma   90.00
#
_symmetry.space_group_name_H-M   'P 1'
#
loop_
_entity.id
_entity.type
_entity.pdbx_description
1 polymer ?
#
loop_
_entity_poly.entity_id
_entity_poly.type
_entity_poly.pdbx_seq_one_letter_code
_entity_poly.pdbx_strand_id
1 'polypeptide(L)'
;MQKHHFATNKHSEFTPAMENIAKKYGLNLDDDWNIAVMPHLGRHPSSYNNWVLNRMRLIDKMPGMNQQRFLEEFDIRIKQPIIDNPEMLRKAWW
;
A
#
# COMPACT_ATOMS: atom_id res chain seq x y z
N MET A 1 5.37 12.87 -14.29
CA MET A 1 4.75 12.09 -13.21
C MET A 1 4.60 10.64 -13.63
N GLN A 2 4.68 9.72 -12.70
CA GLN A 2 4.57 8.29 -12.96
C GLN A 2 3.48 7.69 -12.09
N LYS A 3 2.94 6.54 -12.56
CA LYS A 3 2.02 5.75 -11.75
C LYS A 3 2.80 4.99 -10.68
N HIS A 4 2.42 5.16 -9.43
CA HIS A 4 3.04 4.47 -8.29
C HIS A 4 2.03 3.56 -7.61
N HIS A 5 2.48 2.36 -7.26
CA HIS A 5 1.71 1.46 -6.41
C HIS A 5 1.98 1.84 -4.95
N PHE A 6 0.93 2.02 -4.15
CA PHE A 6 1.09 2.20 -2.71
C PHE A 6 1.63 0.92 -2.07
N ALA A 7 0.97 -0.21 -2.34
CA ALA A 7 1.49 -1.52 -2.00
C ALA A 7 2.27 -2.05 -3.20
N THR A 8 3.55 -2.38 -3.00
CA THR A 8 4.43 -2.75 -4.12
C THR A 8 3.95 -4.01 -4.85
N ASN A 9 4.02 -3.97 -6.18
CA ASN A 9 3.66 -5.12 -7.03
C ASN A 9 4.88 -5.80 -7.65
N LYS A 10 6.10 -5.42 -7.25
CA LYS A 10 7.33 -5.91 -7.90
C LYS A 10 8.42 -6.34 -6.90
N HIS A 11 8.05 -6.64 -5.66
CA HIS A 11 9.04 -7.06 -4.66
C HIS A 11 8.89 -8.55 -4.35
N SER A 12 10.02 -9.29 -4.36
CA SER A 12 10.00 -10.73 -4.20
C SER A 12 9.45 -11.22 -2.85
N GLU A 13 9.59 -10.41 -1.79
CA GLU A 13 9.12 -10.77 -0.45
C GLU A 13 7.80 -10.09 -0.08
N PHE A 14 7.70 -8.78 -0.32
CA PHE A 14 6.53 -8.00 0.11
C PHE A 14 5.31 -8.24 -0.76
N THR A 15 5.49 -8.35 -2.07
CA THR A 15 4.36 -8.47 -3.00
C THR A 15 3.53 -9.72 -2.74
N PRO A 16 4.11 -10.93 -2.56
CA PRO A 16 3.28 -12.10 -2.26
C PRO A 16 2.45 -11.95 -0.99
N ALA A 17 3.02 -11.36 0.07
CA ALA A 17 2.30 -11.14 1.32
C ALA A 17 1.14 -10.15 1.14
N MET A 18 1.37 -9.07 0.39
CA MET A 18 0.35 -8.08 0.10
C MET A 18 -0.75 -8.64 -0.78
N GLU A 19 -0.38 -9.44 -1.80
CA GLU A 19 -1.36 -10.11 -2.66
C GLU A 19 -2.25 -11.08 -1.88
N ASN A 20 -1.69 -11.82 -0.94
CA ASN A 20 -2.47 -12.75 -0.12
C ASN A 20 -3.55 -12.02 0.68
N ILE A 21 -3.23 -10.83 1.20
CA ILE A 21 -4.22 -10.01 1.90
C ILE A 21 -5.27 -9.48 0.93
N ALA A 22 -4.83 -8.89 -0.17
CA ALA A 22 -5.73 -8.30 -1.17
C ALA A 22 -6.71 -9.34 -1.74
N LYS A 23 -6.25 -10.55 -2.01
CA LYS A 23 -7.07 -11.63 -2.56
C LYS A 23 -8.23 -12.01 -1.66
N LYS A 24 -8.08 -11.92 -0.35
CA LYS A 24 -9.16 -12.21 0.59
C LYS A 24 -10.39 -11.34 0.33
N TYR A 25 -10.17 -10.16 -0.22
CA TYR A 25 -11.22 -9.17 -0.48
C TYR A 25 -11.52 -9.02 -1.96
N GLY A 26 -11.01 -9.94 -2.80
CA GLY A 26 -11.23 -9.90 -4.23
C GLY A 26 -10.52 -8.74 -4.93
N LEU A 27 -9.42 -8.23 -4.36
CA LEU A 27 -8.69 -7.09 -4.89
C LEU A 27 -7.40 -7.52 -5.58
N ASN A 28 -7.00 -6.70 -6.58
CA ASN A 28 -5.76 -6.89 -7.33
C ASN A 28 -4.86 -5.68 -7.10
N LEU A 29 -3.58 -5.89 -6.82
CA LEU A 29 -2.62 -4.81 -6.57
C LEU A 29 -2.41 -3.89 -7.78
N ASP A 30 -2.76 -4.32 -8.96
CA ASP A 30 -2.63 -3.52 -10.19
C ASP A 30 -3.85 -2.66 -10.49
N ASP A 31 -4.89 -2.73 -9.67
CA ASP A 31 -6.10 -1.92 -9.85
C ASP A 31 -5.93 -0.51 -9.28
N ASP A 32 -6.81 0.38 -9.69
CA ASP A 32 -6.73 1.82 -9.40
C ASP A 32 -6.70 2.14 -7.90
N TRP A 33 -7.30 1.30 -7.07
CA TRP A 33 -7.31 1.55 -5.62
C TRP A 33 -5.90 1.62 -5.03
N ASN A 34 -4.92 0.98 -5.68
CA ASN A 34 -3.54 0.88 -5.21
C ASN A 34 -2.58 1.77 -6.01
N ILE A 35 -3.07 2.60 -6.91
CA ILE A 35 -2.23 3.36 -7.83
C ILE A 35 -2.51 4.85 -7.69
N ALA A 36 -1.44 5.66 -7.68
CA ALA A 36 -1.53 7.11 -7.76
C ALA A 36 -0.52 7.66 -8.74
N VAL A 37 -0.86 8.77 -9.39
CA VAL A 37 0.08 9.50 -10.23
C VAL A 37 0.84 10.48 -9.33
N MET A 38 2.14 10.29 -9.21
CA MET A 38 2.99 11.06 -8.31
C MET A 38 4.32 11.39 -8.98
N PRO A 39 5.07 12.40 -8.49
CA PRO A 39 6.43 12.64 -8.96
C PRO A 39 7.29 11.40 -8.74
N HIS A 40 8.21 11.13 -9.68
CA HIS A 40 9.11 10.00 -9.56
C HIS A 40 10.09 10.24 -8.43
N LEU A 41 10.07 9.38 -7.41
CA LEU A 41 10.94 9.49 -6.23
C LEU A 41 11.91 8.32 -6.09
N GLY A 42 12.02 7.50 -7.15
CA GLY A 42 12.91 6.35 -7.16
C GLY A 42 12.25 5.09 -6.59
N ARG A 43 13.10 4.12 -6.21
CA ARG A 43 12.63 2.83 -5.70
C ARG A 43 12.14 2.98 -4.26
N HIS A 44 11.03 2.30 -3.93
CA HIS A 44 10.51 2.27 -2.57
C HIS A 44 11.52 1.59 -1.62
N PRO A 45 11.87 2.21 -0.50
CA PRO A 45 12.74 1.56 0.48
C PRO A 45 12.01 0.42 1.20
N SER A 46 12.78 -0.55 1.71
CA SER A 46 12.20 -1.68 2.45
C SER A 46 11.42 -1.21 3.69
N SER A 47 11.86 -0.16 4.34
CA SER A 47 11.14 0.40 5.49
C SER A 47 9.73 0.86 5.10
N TYR A 48 9.59 1.49 3.95
CA TYR A 48 8.29 1.89 3.42
C TYR A 48 7.42 0.66 3.15
N ASN A 49 7.96 -0.34 2.47
CA ASN A 49 7.21 -1.56 2.16
C ASN A 49 6.76 -2.28 3.44
N ASN A 50 7.62 -2.36 4.45
CA ASN A 50 7.27 -2.91 5.76
C ASN A 50 6.13 -2.14 6.42
N TRP A 51 6.19 -0.83 6.37
CA TRP A 51 5.14 0.04 6.93
C TRP A 51 3.79 -0.24 6.27
N VAL A 52 3.76 -0.31 4.93
CA VAL A 52 2.52 -0.60 4.19
C VAL A 52 1.99 -1.98 4.55
N LEU A 53 2.85 -3.01 4.51
CA LEU A 53 2.44 -4.38 4.80
C LEU A 53 1.89 -4.51 6.24
N ASN A 54 2.55 -3.89 7.21
CA ASN A 54 2.10 -3.93 8.60
C ASN A 54 0.73 -3.28 8.76
N ARG A 55 0.49 -2.17 8.06
CA ARG A 55 -0.83 -1.53 8.09
C ARG A 55 -1.89 -2.37 7.40
N MET A 56 -1.56 -3.01 6.29
CA MET A 56 -2.48 -3.94 5.63
C MET A 56 -2.85 -5.10 6.56
N ARG A 57 -1.88 -5.64 7.31
CA ARG A 57 -2.13 -6.70 8.29
C ARG A 57 -3.04 -6.24 9.42
N LEU A 58 -2.85 -5.01 9.91
CA LEU A 58 -3.73 -4.44 10.93
C LEU A 58 -5.16 -4.32 10.42
N ILE A 59 -5.34 -3.83 9.21
CA ILE A 59 -6.66 -3.72 8.58
C ILE A 59 -7.30 -5.10 8.43
N ASP A 60 -6.54 -6.08 7.97
CA ASP A 60 -7.02 -7.45 7.77
C ASP A 60 -7.52 -8.10 9.07
N LYS A 61 -6.96 -7.69 10.21
CA LYS A 61 -7.35 -8.23 11.53
C LYS A 61 -8.57 -7.56 12.15
N MET A 62 -9.07 -6.48 11.57
CA MET A 62 -10.23 -5.78 12.10
C MET A 62 -11.49 -6.64 11.97
N PRO A 63 -12.34 -6.72 13.01
CA PRO A 63 -13.58 -7.50 12.95
C PRO A 63 -14.53 -7.00 11.86
N GLY A 64 -15.18 -7.92 11.18
CA GLY A 64 -16.17 -7.59 10.14
C GLY A 64 -15.58 -6.98 8.89
N MET A 65 -14.33 -7.25 8.60
CA MET A 65 -13.67 -6.71 7.41
C MET A 65 -14.26 -7.30 6.14
N ASN A 66 -14.46 -6.44 5.14
CA ASN A 66 -14.92 -6.82 3.81
C ASN A 66 -14.23 -5.91 2.77
N GLN A 67 -14.52 -6.12 1.48
CA GLN A 67 -13.85 -5.35 0.42
C GLN A 67 -14.06 -3.84 0.59
N GLN A 68 -15.29 -3.39 0.82
CA GLN A 68 -15.59 -1.96 0.95
C GLN A 68 -14.85 -1.36 2.13
N ARG A 69 -14.89 -2.00 3.29
CA ARG A 69 -14.21 -1.52 4.49
C ARG A 69 -12.69 -1.56 4.32
N PHE A 70 -12.16 -2.59 3.67
CA PHE A 70 -10.73 -2.66 3.40
C PHE A 70 -10.27 -1.46 2.57
N LEU A 71 -11.01 -1.11 1.52
CA LEU A 71 -10.68 0.04 0.68
C LEU A 71 -10.77 1.35 1.45
N GLU A 72 -11.77 1.52 2.30
CA GLU A 72 -11.92 2.71 3.14
C GLU A 72 -10.75 2.85 4.13
N GLU A 73 -10.38 1.76 4.80
CA GLU A 73 -9.30 1.77 5.77
C GLU A 73 -7.94 1.91 5.10
N PHE A 74 -7.74 1.31 3.93
CA PHE A 74 -6.53 1.47 3.14
C PHE A 74 -6.34 2.93 2.76
N ASP A 75 -7.42 3.61 2.35
CA ASP A 75 -7.38 5.03 2.01
C ASP A 75 -6.95 5.88 3.20
N ILE A 76 -7.59 5.68 4.35
CA ILE A 76 -7.34 6.50 5.55
C ILE A 76 -5.96 6.22 6.16
N ARG A 77 -5.57 4.96 6.26
CA ARG A 77 -4.40 4.54 7.04
C ARG A 77 -3.12 4.43 6.23
N ILE A 78 -3.23 4.30 4.92
CA ILE A 78 -2.07 4.12 4.04
C ILE A 78 -1.96 5.24 3.02
N LYS A 79 -3.00 5.47 2.22
CA LYS A 79 -2.94 6.43 1.12
C LYS A 79 -2.83 7.87 1.62
N GLN A 80 -3.66 8.28 2.56
CA GLN A 80 -3.67 9.65 3.06
C GLN A 80 -2.34 10.06 3.70
N PRO A 81 -1.73 9.26 4.60
CA PRO A 81 -0.42 9.62 5.13
C PRO A 81 0.64 9.80 4.04
N ILE A 82 0.63 8.97 3.00
CA ILE A 82 1.59 9.07 1.91
C ILE A 82 1.32 10.29 1.04
N ILE A 83 0.06 10.57 0.74
CA ILE A 83 -0.32 11.75 -0.05
C ILE A 83 0.07 13.03 0.69
N ASP A 84 -0.13 13.06 2.00
CA ASP A 84 0.22 14.21 2.83
C ASP A 84 1.73 14.36 3.00
N ASN A 85 2.48 13.26 2.90
CA ASN A 85 3.94 13.22 3.10
C ASN A 85 4.60 12.38 2.00
N PRO A 86 4.68 12.88 0.76
CA PRO A 86 5.27 12.11 -0.34
C PRO A 86 6.70 11.66 -0.09
N GLU A 87 7.43 12.34 0.81
CA GLU A 87 8.79 11.98 1.22
C GLU A 87 8.86 10.59 1.86
N MET A 88 7.73 10.03 2.29
CA MET A 88 7.67 8.65 2.81
C MET A 88 8.13 7.64 1.77
N LEU A 89 8.07 7.99 0.48
CA LEU A 89 8.55 7.14 -0.60
C LEU A 89 10.09 7.14 -0.71
N ARG A 90 10.75 8.01 0.04
CA ARG A 90 12.21 8.13 0.01
C ARG A 90 12.85 7.49 1.24
N LYS A 91 14.04 6.92 1.03
CA LYS A 91 14.82 6.31 2.11
C LYS A 91 15.11 7.30 3.25
N ALA A 92 15.31 8.56 2.93
CA ALA A 92 15.65 9.58 3.93
C ALA A 92 14.55 9.82 4.96
N TRP A 93 13.30 9.48 4.67
CA TRP A 93 12.20 9.57 5.63
C TRP A 93 12.37 8.61 6.81
N TRP A 94 12.96 7.44 6.54
CA TRP A 94 13.08 6.34 7.49
C TRP A 94 14.48 6.30 8.13
#